data_ba12fd0ad4a44c418904ae68ec173d3e
#
_entry.id   ba12fd0ad4a44c418904ae68ec173d3e
#
_cell.length_a   1.000
_cell.length_b   1.000
_cell.length_c   1.000
_cell.angle_alpha   90.00
_cell.angle_beta   90.00
_cell.angle_gamma   90.00
#
_symmetry.space_group_name_H-M   'P 1'
#
loop_
_entity.id
_entity.type
_entity.pdbx_description
1 polymer ?
#
loop_
_entity_poly.entity_id
_entity_poly.type
_entity_poly.pdbx_seq_one_letter_code
_entity_poly.pdbx_strand_id
1 'polypeptide(L)'
;MDIRAVEKSKKWGYMFYISYNGAKFQSFDEMNEKKSIKGKFREVMEKIDFTWAKGVQQAGRTDAKVSANENILYVSSNFNGNIKKIQEDFNKNSDTDLKVTMIKKTFPNIVFPDMIEKREYIYSYPEKLIKNTEEEIEKLCKELSGTYDVSEFTDKKGLELKEHIREVKITYENGKLRFLGNSFMPKQVRIMSGYILTGKKEPLMGKYLTLEKIYLKSEMKNI
;
A
#
# COMPACT_ATOMS: atom_id res chain seq x y z
N MET A 1 12.61 8.84 -21.74
CA MET A 1 13.72 8.11 -21.09
C MET A 1 14.45 7.32 -22.19
N ASP A 2 15.76 7.48 -22.34
CA ASP A 2 16.49 6.78 -23.41
C ASP A 2 16.76 5.33 -23.03
N ILE A 3 16.13 4.38 -23.71
CA ILE A 3 16.28 2.93 -23.50
C ILE A 3 17.75 2.50 -23.59
N ARG A 4 18.55 3.13 -24.44
CA ARG A 4 19.99 2.85 -24.61
C ARG A 4 20.80 3.17 -23.34
N ALA A 5 20.36 4.16 -22.54
CA ALA A 5 20.99 4.48 -21.26
C ALA A 5 20.72 3.42 -20.19
N VAL A 6 19.57 2.76 -20.26
CA VAL A 6 19.19 1.64 -19.37
C VAL A 6 20.04 0.41 -19.63
N GLU A 7 20.24 0.05 -20.89
CA GLU A 7 21.07 -1.11 -21.28
C GLU A 7 22.54 -0.94 -20.86
N LYS A 8 23.08 0.30 -20.92
CA LYS A 8 24.45 0.59 -20.47
C LYS A 8 24.62 0.54 -18.95
N SER A 9 23.57 0.73 -18.17
CA SER A 9 23.69 0.85 -16.70
C SER A 9 23.91 -0.48 -15.98
N LYS A 10 23.73 -1.62 -16.62
CA LYS A 10 23.73 -2.98 -16.04
C LYS A 10 22.83 -3.08 -14.77
N LYS A 11 21.84 -2.20 -14.65
CA LYS A 11 20.88 -2.13 -13.54
C LYS A 11 19.47 -2.30 -14.06
N TRP A 12 18.64 -2.94 -13.21
CA TRP A 12 17.23 -3.14 -13.47
C TRP A 12 16.43 -2.61 -12.30
N GLY A 13 15.26 -2.04 -12.56
CA GLY A 13 14.24 -1.86 -11.57
C GLY A 13 13.46 -3.17 -11.39
N TYR A 14 13.09 -3.49 -10.16
CA TYR A 14 12.25 -4.63 -9.83
C TYR A 14 11.05 -4.16 -9.05
N MET A 15 9.86 -4.46 -9.56
CA MET A 15 8.60 -4.29 -8.86
C MET A 15 8.18 -5.66 -8.29
N PHE A 16 8.18 -5.77 -6.97
CA PHE A 16 7.71 -6.94 -6.23
C PHE A 16 6.27 -6.68 -5.79
N TYR A 17 5.33 -7.35 -6.40
CA TYR A 17 3.94 -7.37 -5.94
C TYR A 17 3.87 -8.29 -4.74
N ILE A 18 3.42 -7.76 -3.61
CA ILE A 18 3.40 -8.48 -2.34
C ILE A 18 2.00 -8.50 -1.74
N SER A 19 1.68 -9.61 -1.10
CA SER A 19 0.52 -9.72 -0.21
C SER A 19 0.98 -10.06 1.21
N TYR A 20 0.26 -9.57 2.22
CA TYR A 20 0.61 -9.84 3.61
C TYR A 20 -0.57 -9.77 4.56
N ASN A 21 -0.49 -10.58 5.63
CA ASN A 21 -1.39 -10.54 6.76
C ASN A 21 -0.89 -9.50 7.78
N GLY A 22 -1.49 -8.32 7.79
CA GLY A 22 -1.10 -7.21 8.65
C GLY A 22 -1.16 -7.51 10.14
N ALA A 23 -2.01 -8.45 10.58
CA ALA A 23 -2.14 -8.83 12.00
C ALA A 23 -0.80 -9.31 12.61
N LYS A 24 0.12 -9.79 11.78
CA LYS A 24 1.45 -10.30 12.16
C LYS A 24 2.55 -9.24 12.18
N PHE A 25 2.25 -8.01 11.76
CA PHE A 25 3.24 -6.93 11.64
C PHE A 25 2.86 -5.73 12.51
N GLN A 26 3.87 -5.13 13.11
CA GLN A 26 3.74 -3.96 13.99
C GLN A 26 4.00 -2.64 13.27
N SER A 27 4.66 -2.69 12.10
CA SER A 27 4.91 -1.54 11.24
C SER A 27 5.09 -1.97 9.78
N PHE A 28 5.01 -1.00 8.87
CA PHE A 28 5.39 -1.19 7.47
C PHE A 28 6.89 -0.99 7.27
N ASP A 29 7.41 0.16 7.72
CA ASP A 29 8.82 0.49 7.64
C ASP A 29 9.62 -0.21 8.74
N GLU A 30 10.91 -0.42 8.49
CA GLU A 30 11.85 -0.99 9.45
C GLU A 30 11.94 -0.07 10.68
N MET A 31 11.74 -0.65 11.84
CA MET A 31 11.86 -0.01 13.16
C MET A 31 12.54 -0.99 14.12
N ASN A 32 13.37 -0.46 15.01
CA ASN A 32 14.05 -1.26 16.02
C ASN A 32 13.04 -2.11 16.80
N GLU A 33 13.37 -3.38 17.01
CA GLU A 33 12.60 -4.36 17.80
C GLU A 33 11.16 -4.64 17.31
N LYS A 34 10.77 -4.17 16.10
CA LYS A 34 9.44 -4.42 15.56
C LYS A 34 9.48 -5.30 14.31
N LYS A 35 8.63 -6.33 14.29
CA LYS A 35 8.38 -7.10 13.05
C LYS A 35 7.69 -6.17 12.04
N SER A 36 8.37 -5.88 10.93
CA SER A 36 7.91 -4.96 9.89
C SER A 36 7.86 -5.64 8.52
N ILE A 37 7.03 -5.12 7.62
CA ILE A 37 6.90 -5.63 6.25
C ILE A 37 8.23 -5.54 5.51
N LYS A 38 8.85 -4.34 5.51
CA LYS A 38 10.14 -4.13 4.83
C LYS A 38 11.28 -4.92 5.47
N GLY A 39 11.30 -5.02 6.80
CA GLY A 39 12.31 -5.83 7.51
C GLY A 39 12.22 -7.29 7.14
N LYS A 40 11.00 -7.87 7.09
CA LYS A 40 10.80 -9.24 6.65
C LYS A 40 11.17 -9.44 5.17
N PHE A 41 10.80 -8.49 4.32
CA PHE A 41 11.21 -8.52 2.91
C PHE A 41 12.74 -8.55 2.77
N ARG A 42 13.45 -7.67 3.46
CA ARG A 42 14.92 -7.62 3.46
C ARG A 42 15.54 -8.93 3.96
N GLU A 43 15.08 -9.42 5.11
CA GLU A 43 15.55 -10.70 5.69
C GLU A 43 15.49 -11.86 4.69
N VAL A 44 14.38 -11.97 3.96
CA VAL A 44 14.19 -13.05 2.98
C VAL A 44 15.05 -12.82 1.74
N MET A 45 15.16 -11.58 1.26
CA MET A 45 15.98 -11.25 0.10
C MET A 45 17.48 -11.50 0.36
N GLU A 46 17.95 -11.25 1.58
CA GLU A 46 19.32 -11.58 2.00
C GLU A 46 19.57 -13.09 2.00
N LYS A 47 18.61 -13.90 2.42
CA LYS A 47 18.72 -15.39 2.39
C LYS A 47 18.81 -15.97 0.98
N ILE A 48 18.35 -15.25 -0.03
CA ILE A 48 18.40 -15.68 -1.43
C ILE A 48 19.47 -14.91 -2.25
N ASP A 49 20.39 -14.24 -1.57
CA ASP A 49 21.49 -13.45 -2.16
C ASP A 49 21.03 -12.39 -3.17
N PHE A 50 19.81 -11.85 -3.01
CA PHE A 50 19.34 -10.76 -3.83
C PHE A 50 19.69 -9.41 -3.17
N THR A 51 20.55 -8.63 -3.83
CA THR A 51 21.07 -7.37 -3.29
C THR A 51 20.63 -6.15 -4.09
N TRP A 52 20.58 -4.98 -3.44
CA TRP A 52 20.31 -3.68 -4.06
C TRP A 52 21.03 -2.56 -3.30
N ALA A 53 21.31 -1.45 -3.98
CA ALA A 53 22.20 -0.40 -3.47
C ALA A 53 21.50 0.73 -2.67
N LYS A 54 20.17 0.87 -2.77
CA LYS A 54 19.39 1.96 -2.16
C LYS A 54 18.26 1.41 -1.30
N GLY A 55 17.54 2.29 -0.60
CA GLY A 55 16.37 1.91 0.17
C GLY A 55 15.26 1.27 -0.69
N VAL A 56 14.40 0.49 -0.06
CA VAL A 56 13.19 -0.07 -0.67
C VAL A 56 12.14 1.03 -0.76
N GLN A 57 11.68 1.35 -1.98
CA GLN A 57 10.53 2.22 -2.20
C GLN A 57 9.22 1.38 -2.19
N GLN A 58 8.09 2.01 -1.91
CA GLN A 58 6.80 1.34 -1.82
C GLN A 58 5.68 2.13 -2.50
N ALA A 59 4.67 1.42 -2.99
CA ALA A 59 3.45 2.04 -3.53
C ALA A 59 2.55 2.60 -2.42
N GLY A 60 2.39 1.88 -1.32
CA GLY A 60 1.59 2.33 -0.17
C GLY A 60 2.20 1.91 1.15
N ARG A 61 2.33 2.85 2.10
CA ARG A 61 2.59 2.51 3.50
C ARG A 61 1.26 2.20 4.18
N THR A 62 1.18 1.07 4.83
CA THR A 62 0.02 0.69 5.63
C THR A 62 0.29 0.88 7.11
N ASP A 63 -0.72 1.25 7.87
CA ASP A 63 -0.64 1.29 9.34
C ASP A 63 -0.42 -0.11 9.93
N ALA A 64 -0.02 -0.16 11.19
CA ALA A 64 0.07 -1.41 11.95
C ALA A 64 -1.23 -2.23 11.86
N LYS A 65 -1.09 -3.53 11.66
CA LYS A 65 -2.17 -4.53 11.54
C LYS A 65 -3.07 -4.39 10.29
N VAL A 66 -2.76 -3.50 9.36
CA VAL A 66 -3.43 -3.40 8.06
C VAL A 66 -2.85 -4.43 7.11
N SER A 67 -3.71 -5.24 6.49
CA SER A 67 -3.33 -6.25 5.50
C SER A 67 -3.20 -5.67 4.10
N ALA A 68 -2.59 -6.42 3.17
CA ALA A 68 -2.64 -6.12 1.75
C ALA A 68 -2.85 -7.38 0.92
N ASN A 69 -3.77 -7.31 -0.04
CA ASN A 69 -3.91 -8.29 -1.11
C ASN A 69 -2.91 -7.99 -2.23
N GLU A 70 -2.70 -6.70 -2.53
CA GLU A 70 -1.67 -6.25 -3.44
C GLU A 70 -1.03 -4.95 -2.94
N ASN A 71 0.26 -4.98 -2.65
CA ASN A 71 1.11 -3.79 -2.53
C ASN A 71 2.33 -3.98 -3.40
N ILE A 72 3.11 -2.94 -3.67
CA ILE A 72 4.29 -3.04 -4.52
C ILE A 72 5.49 -2.45 -3.79
N LEU A 73 6.57 -3.23 -3.72
CA LEU A 73 7.90 -2.75 -3.33
C LEU A 73 8.76 -2.62 -4.59
N TYR A 74 9.56 -1.56 -4.63
CA TYR A 74 10.46 -1.29 -5.74
C TYR A 74 11.90 -1.16 -5.26
N VAL A 75 12.81 -1.79 -5.99
CA VAL A 75 14.26 -1.65 -5.80
C VAL A 75 14.99 -1.57 -7.14
N SER A 76 16.17 -0.94 -7.14
CA SER A 76 17.12 -0.98 -8.27
C SER A 76 18.29 -1.90 -7.93
N SER A 77 18.56 -2.89 -8.78
CA SER A 77 19.58 -3.90 -8.55
C SER A 77 20.40 -4.20 -9.81
N ASN A 78 21.64 -4.62 -9.62
CA ASN A 78 22.47 -5.19 -10.68
C ASN A 78 22.16 -6.67 -10.92
N PHE A 79 21.35 -7.28 -10.08
CA PHE A 79 20.96 -8.67 -10.23
C PHE A 79 20.21 -8.86 -11.57
N ASN A 80 20.61 -9.85 -12.36
CA ASN A 80 19.98 -10.17 -13.65
C ASN A 80 19.57 -11.65 -13.73
N GLY A 81 18.93 -12.15 -12.68
CA GLY A 81 18.47 -13.52 -12.60
C GLY A 81 17.06 -13.75 -13.14
N ASN A 82 16.65 -15.00 -13.11
CA ASN A 82 15.32 -15.45 -13.48
C ASN A 82 14.31 -14.99 -12.41
N ILE A 83 13.33 -14.14 -12.81
CA ILE A 83 12.32 -13.58 -11.89
C ILE A 83 11.41 -14.64 -11.29
N LYS A 84 11.09 -15.74 -12.01
CA LYS A 84 10.31 -16.87 -11.46
C LYS A 84 11.07 -17.55 -10.32
N LYS A 85 12.37 -17.79 -10.54
CA LYS A 85 13.21 -18.39 -9.50
C LYS A 85 13.31 -17.47 -8.26
N ILE A 86 13.47 -16.17 -8.43
CA ILE A 86 13.46 -15.21 -7.31
C ILE A 86 12.15 -15.33 -6.53
N GLN A 87 11.01 -15.35 -7.22
CA GLN A 87 9.69 -15.44 -6.59
C GLN A 87 9.52 -16.76 -5.82
N GLU A 88 9.91 -17.89 -6.41
CA GLU A 88 9.86 -19.21 -5.79
C GLU A 88 10.75 -19.28 -4.55
N ASP A 89 12.02 -18.86 -4.68
CA ASP A 89 12.99 -18.83 -3.59
C ASP A 89 12.54 -17.90 -2.45
N PHE A 90 11.99 -16.72 -2.78
CA PHE A 90 11.41 -15.81 -1.78
C PHE A 90 10.29 -16.51 -1.01
N ASN A 91 9.30 -17.05 -1.72
CA ASN A 91 8.12 -17.65 -1.09
C ASN A 91 8.45 -18.93 -0.30
N LYS A 92 9.50 -19.65 -0.68
CA LYS A 92 10.04 -20.81 0.06
C LYS A 92 10.72 -20.39 1.37
N ASN A 93 11.41 -19.25 1.39
CA ASN A 93 12.16 -18.73 2.55
C ASN A 93 11.35 -17.73 3.40
N SER A 94 10.19 -17.31 2.92
CA SER A 94 9.25 -16.48 3.69
C SER A 94 8.25 -17.36 4.44
N ASP A 95 7.74 -16.85 5.56
CA ASP A 95 6.57 -17.44 6.20
C ASP A 95 5.29 -17.10 5.39
N THR A 96 4.15 -17.69 5.79
CA THR A 96 2.87 -17.46 5.09
C THR A 96 2.31 -16.04 5.24
N ASP A 97 2.92 -15.23 6.11
CA ASP A 97 2.42 -13.90 6.45
C ASP A 97 2.82 -12.81 5.44
N LEU A 98 3.87 -13.06 4.64
CA LEU A 98 4.33 -12.19 3.54
C LEU A 98 4.67 -13.04 2.31
N LYS A 99 4.07 -12.75 1.17
CA LYS A 99 4.32 -13.44 -0.10
C LYS A 99 4.60 -12.47 -1.23
N VAL A 100 5.46 -12.87 -2.15
CA VAL A 100 5.63 -12.24 -3.46
C VAL A 100 4.70 -12.94 -4.45
N THR A 101 3.69 -12.23 -4.95
CA THR A 101 2.69 -12.77 -5.89
C THR A 101 3.12 -12.65 -7.34
N MET A 102 3.92 -11.62 -7.66
CA MET A 102 4.44 -11.36 -8.99
C MET A 102 5.70 -10.50 -8.90
N ILE A 103 6.61 -10.66 -9.87
CA ILE A 103 7.75 -9.75 -10.04
C ILE A 103 7.73 -9.24 -11.49
N LYS A 104 7.92 -7.94 -11.67
CA LYS A 104 8.16 -7.32 -12.98
C LYS A 104 9.48 -6.57 -12.99
N LYS A 105 10.25 -6.71 -14.05
CA LYS A 105 11.38 -5.82 -14.33
C LYS A 105 10.88 -4.51 -14.93
N THR A 106 11.58 -3.42 -14.62
CA THR A 106 11.26 -2.08 -15.09
C THR A 106 12.53 -1.23 -15.16
N PHE A 107 12.38 0.07 -15.40
CA PHE A 107 13.50 1.02 -15.40
C PHE A 107 14.13 1.13 -14.01
N PRO A 108 15.48 1.19 -13.94
CA PRO A 108 16.17 1.46 -12.68
C PRO A 108 16.09 2.94 -12.28
N ASN A 109 16.31 3.21 -10.99
CA ASN A 109 16.49 4.57 -10.44
C ASN A 109 15.30 5.51 -10.65
N ILE A 110 14.08 5.00 -10.75
CA ILE A 110 12.86 5.81 -10.77
C ILE A 110 12.47 6.26 -9.35
N VAL A 111 11.73 7.34 -9.26
CA VAL A 111 11.01 7.73 -8.04
C VAL A 111 9.66 6.99 -8.07
N PHE A 112 9.64 5.80 -7.49
CA PHE A 112 8.54 4.86 -7.66
C PHE A 112 7.20 5.38 -7.13
N PRO A 113 7.12 6.12 -6.00
CA PRO A 113 5.85 6.69 -5.54
C PRO A 113 5.16 7.58 -6.57
N ASP A 114 5.91 8.25 -7.46
CA ASP A 114 5.36 9.12 -8.51
C ASP A 114 4.68 8.33 -9.64
N MET A 115 4.96 7.03 -9.72
CA MET A 115 4.38 6.12 -10.71
C MET A 115 3.00 5.57 -10.29
N ILE A 116 2.55 5.89 -9.08
CA ILE A 116 1.28 5.40 -8.55
C ILE A 116 0.15 6.36 -8.93
N GLU A 117 -0.85 5.84 -9.62
CA GLU A 117 -2.05 6.59 -10.00
C GLU A 117 -3.07 6.61 -8.87
N LYS A 118 -3.47 5.41 -8.40
CA LYS A 118 -4.48 5.25 -7.34
C LYS A 118 -4.16 4.07 -6.42
N ARG A 119 -4.75 4.13 -5.24
CA ARG A 119 -4.74 3.05 -4.23
C ARG A 119 -6.17 2.71 -3.87
N GLU A 120 -6.45 1.44 -3.74
CA GLU A 120 -7.76 0.93 -3.37
C GLU A 120 -7.69 0.22 -2.02
N TYR A 121 -8.58 0.60 -1.12
CA TYR A 121 -8.71 -0.03 0.20
C TYR A 121 -10.12 -0.55 0.41
N ILE A 122 -10.23 -1.67 1.13
CA ILE A 122 -11.49 -2.21 1.62
C ILE A 122 -11.48 -2.21 3.13
N TYR A 123 -12.53 -1.66 3.74
CA TYR A 123 -12.76 -1.71 5.17
C TYR A 123 -13.95 -2.66 5.46
N SER A 124 -13.67 -3.78 6.13
CA SER A 124 -14.64 -4.82 6.47
C SER A 124 -14.91 -4.78 7.98
N TYR A 125 -15.87 -3.95 8.41
CA TYR A 125 -16.20 -3.79 9.82
C TYR A 125 -17.30 -4.79 10.26
N PRO A 126 -17.25 -5.36 11.48
CA PRO A 126 -18.29 -6.25 11.96
C PRO A 126 -19.64 -5.53 12.00
N GLU A 127 -20.66 -6.08 11.36
CA GLU A 127 -22.00 -5.50 11.24
C GLU A 127 -22.59 -5.07 12.61
N LYS A 128 -22.47 -5.92 13.62
CA LYS A 128 -22.93 -5.63 14.99
C LYS A 128 -22.31 -4.38 15.65
N LEU A 129 -21.23 -3.85 15.09
CA LEU A 129 -20.53 -2.65 15.59
C LEU A 129 -20.87 -1.40 14.77
N ILE A 130 -21.56 -1.54 13.65
CA ILE A 130 -22.07 -0.43 12.84
C ILE A 130 -23.18 0.25 13.63
N LYS A 131 -23.22 1.58 13.60
CA LYS A 131 -24.19 2.41 14.32
C LYS A 131 -25.12 3.17 13.40
N ASN A 132 -24.61 3.62 12.24
CA ASN A 132 -25.39 4.35 11.24
C ASN A 132 -26.23 3.38 10.40
N THR A 133 -27.36 3.82 9.92
CA THR A 133 -28.21 3.09 8.98
C THR A 133 -27.53 3.00 7.61
N GLU A 134 -28.03 2.12 6.74
CA GLU A 134 -27.47 1.97 5.38
C GLU A 134 -27.66 3.26 4.56
N GLU A 135 -28.81 3.94 4.72
CA GLU A 135 -29.08 5.23 4.06
C GLU A 135 -28.10 6.33 4.53
N GLU A 136 -27.80 6.38 5.83
CA GLU A 136 -26.82 7.33 6.37
C GLU A 136 -25.42 7.02 5.85
N ILE A 137 -25.03 5.74 5.78
CA ILE A 137 -23.73 5.30 5.25
C ILE A 137 -23.60 5.69 3.78
N GLU A 138 -24.58 5.40 2.95
CA GLU A 138 -24.58 5.77 1.52
C GLU A 138 -24.53 7.29 1.31
N LYS A 139 -25.27 8.04 2.11
CA LYS A 139 -25.26 9.52 2.09
C LYS A 139 -23.85 10.04 2.42
N LEU A 140 -23.24 9.56 3.50
CA LEU A 140 -21.89 9.95 3.90
C LEU A 140 -20.83 9.53 2.88
N CYS A 141 -20.96 8.36 2.24
CA CYS A 141 -20.08 7.93 1.15
C CYS A 141 -20.11 8.92 -0.03
N LYS A 142 -21.30 9.42 -0.39
CA LYS A 142 -21.46 10.43 -1.46
C LYS A 142 -20.87 11.78 -1.05
N GLU A 143 -21.18 12.26 0.16
CA GLU A 143 -20.70 13.54 0.70
C GLU A 143 -19.18 13.60 0.83
N LEU A 144 -18.55 12.50 1.24
CA LEU A 144 -17.11 12.41 1.44
C LEU A 144 -16.33 11.96 0.18
N SER A 145 -17.01 11.75 -0.95
CA SER A 145 -16.37 11.50 -2.24
C SER A 145 -16.12 12.81 -2.98
N GLY A 146 -14.95 12.95 -3.60
CA GLY A 146 -14.56 14.14 -4.36
C GLY A 146 -13.09 14.49 -4.18
N THR A 147 -12.73 15.71 -4.58
CA THR A 147 -11.40 16.29 -4.41
C THR A 147 -11.50 17.48 -3.46
N TYR A 148 -10.94 17.36 -2.27
CA TYR A 148 -11.05 18.37 -1.22
C TYR A 148 -9.95 18.21 -0.15
N ASP A 149 -9.88 19.18 0.77
CA ASP A 149 -9.01 19.14 1.94
C ASP A 149 -9.50 18.09 2.96
N VAL A 150 -8.70 17.04 3.15
CA VAL A 150 -9.00 15.93 4.05
C VAL A 150 -8.36 16.08 5.44
N SER A 151 -7.88 17.26 5.81
CA SER A 151 -7.15 17.52 7.07
C SER A 151 -7.95 17.13 8.32
N GLU A 152 -9.29 17.17 8.26
CA GLU A 152 -10.15 16.69 9.35
C GLU A 152 -10.14 15.17 9.57
N PHE A 153 -9.66 14.40 8.59
CA PHE A 153 -9.67 12.94 8.59
C PHE A 153 -8.27 12.34 8.71
N THR A 154 -7.30 13.07 9.26
CA THR A 154 -5.93 12.56 9.40
C THR A 154 -5.36 12.80 10.79
N ASP A 155 -4.23 12.17 11.07
CA ASP A 155 -3.44 12.44 12.26
C ASP A 155 -2.85 13.87 12.16
N LYS A 156 -3.10 14.68 13.17
CA LYS A 156 -2.68 16.11 13.20
C LYS A 156 -1.17 16.32 13.29
N LYS A 157 -0.40 15.30 13.65
CA LYS A 157 1.04 15.42 13.80
C LYS A 157 1.75 15.66 12.45
N GLY A 158 2.40 16.81 12.32
CA GLY A 158 3.14 17.23 11.12
C GLY A 158 2.21 17.51 9.92
N LEU A 159 0.96 17.91 10.20
CA LEU A 159 -0.04 18.20 9.17
C LEU A 159 0.37 19.41 8.33
N GLU A 160 0.95 20.42 8.95
CA GLU A 160 1.43 21.66 8.32
C GLU A 160 2.53 21.45 7.26
N LEU A 161 3.17 20.29 7.27
CA LEU A 161 4.24 19.95 6.33
C LEU A 161 3.75 19.17 5.10
N LYS A 162 2.42 19.03 4.91
CA LYS A 162 1.84 18.15 3.90
C LYS A 162 0.75 18.86 3.10
N GLU A 163 0.71 18.51 1.81
CA GLU A 163 -0.46 18.80 0.98
C GLU A 163 -1.66 17.95 1.47
N HIS A 164 -2.80 18.58 1.69
CA HIS A 164 -3.99 17.94 2.26
C HIS A 164 -5.07 17.62 1.22
N ILE A 165 -5.00 18.22 0.03
CA ILE A 165 -6.00 17.96 -1.02
C ILE A 165 -5.85 16.53 -1.52
N ARG A 166 -6.93 15.76 -1.46
CA ARG A 166 -6.99 14.38 -1.94
C ARG A 166 -8.23 14.16 -2.79
N GLU A 167 -8.05 13.36 -3.84
CA GLU A 167 -9.17 12.77 -4.57
C GLU A 167 -9.51 11.43 -3.92
N VAL A 168 -10.76 11.27 -3.50
CA VAL A 168 -11.26 10.00 -2.94
C VAL A 168 -12.64 9.69 -3.48
N LYS A 169 -12.89 8.44 -3.84
CA LYS A 169 -14.20 7.88 -4.15
C LYS A 169 -14.50 6.80 -3.11
N ILE A 170 -15.67 6.88 -2.48
CA ILE A 170 -16.10 5.95 -1.44
C ILE A 170 -17.40 5.29 -1.88
N THR A 171 -17.48 3.97 -1.80
CA THR A 171 -18.72 3.20 -2.00
C THR A 171 -18.94 2.26 -0.84
N TYR A 172 -20.21 1.91 -0.60
CA TYR A 172 -20.60 0.89 0.37
C TYR A 172 -21.30 -0.24 -0.36
N GLU A 173 -20.74 -1.43 -0.30
CA GLU A 173 -21.24 -2.59 -1.04
C GLU A 173 -21.03 -3.86 -0.20
N ASN A 174 -22.05 -4.68 -0.07
CA ASN A 174 -22.00 -5.96 0.66
C ASN A 174 -21.44 -5.82 2.09
N GLY A 175 -21.84 -4.78 2.82
CA GLY A 175 -21.39 -4.54 4.20
C GLY A 175 -19.96 -4.03 4.32
N LYS A 176 -19.32 -3.56 3.23
CA LYS A 176 -17.93 -3.10 3.20
C LYS A 176 -17.83 -1.72 2.59
N LEU A 177 -16.95 -0.89 3.15
CA LEU A 177 -16.55 0.36 2.54
C LEU A 177 -15.37 0.13 1.59
N ARG A 178 -15.47 0.66 0.39
CA ARG A 178 -14.40 0.69 -0.62
C ARG A 178 -13.94 2.13 -0.80
N PHE A 179 -12.64 2.36 -0.70
CA PHE A 179 -11.99 3.65 -0.90
C PHE A 179 -11.04 3.55 -2.09
N LEU A 180 -11.24 4.40 -3.09
CA LEU A 180 -10.32 4.57 -4.23
C LEU A 180 -9.83 6.01 -4.24
N GLY A 181 -8.52 6.24 -4.16
CA GLY A 181 -7.96 7.59 -4.13
C GLY A 181 -6.55 7.67 -4.71
N ASN A 182 -6.13 8.88 -5.08
CA ASN A 182 -4.78 9.15 -5.59
C ASN A 182 -3.71 8.92 -4.52
N SER A 183 -4.00 9.35 -3.29
CA SER A 183 -3.18 9.09 -2.10
C SER A 183 -4.03 9.28 -0.84
N PHE A 184 -3.53 8.80 0.28
CA PHE A 184 -4.20 8.92 1.57
C PHE A 184 -3.25 9.48 2.63
N MET A 185 -3.78 10.35 3.48
CA MET A 185 -3.08 10.85 4.66
C MET A 185 -2.99 9.75 5.75
N PRO A 186 -2.08 9.89 6.73
CA PRO A 186 -2.00 8.94 7.85
C PRO A 186 -3.35 8.74 8.54
N LYS A 187 -3.76 7.48 8.70
CA LYS A 187 -5.04 7.06 9.30
C LYS A 187 -6.32 7.53 8.58
N GLN A 188 -6.24 8.26 7.47
CA GLN A 188 -7.39 8.85 6.78
C GLN A 188 -8.51 7.84 6.52
N VAL A 189 -8.23 6.73 5.86
CA VAL A 189 -9.25 5.71 5.56
C VAL A 189 -9.92 5.19 6.83
N ARG A 190 -9.17 4.99 7.91
CA ARG A 190 -9.68 4.48 9.19
C ARG A 190 -10.55 5.51 9.92
N ILE A 191 -10.20 6.79 9.86
CA ILE A 191 -10.99 7.88 10.47
C ILE A 191 -12.28 8.11 9.67
N MET A 192 -12.19 8.14 8.33
CA MET A 192 -13.38 8.21 7.47
C MET A 192 -14.31 7.02 7.70
N SER A 193 -13.76 5.80 7.80
CA SER A 193 -14.56 4.60 8.14
C SER A 193 -15.26 4.74 9.49
N GLY A 194 -14.57 5.31 10.50
CA GLY A 194 -15.15 5.58 11.80
C GLY A 194 -16.36 6.52 11.70
N TYR A 195 -16.20 7.63 10.99
CA TYR A 195 -17.26 8.60 10.79
C TYR A 195 -18.44 8.02 10.00
N ILE A 196 -18.17 7.33 8.89
CA ILE A 196 -19.21 6.75 8.03
C ILE A 196 -19.98 5.62 8.76
N LEU A 197 -19.30 4.75 9.51
CA LEU A 197 -19.93 3.58 10.12
C LEU A 197 -20.48 3.81 11.53
N THR A 198 -19.96 4.81 12.27
CA THR A 198 -20.30 5.00 13.69
C THR A 198 -20.60 6.45 14.08
N GLY A 199 -20.55 7.39 13.16
CA GLY A 199 -20.72 8.83 13.43
C GLY A 199 -19.52 9.50 14.13
N LYS A 200 -18.42 8.79 14.41
CA LYS A 200 -17.28 9.32 15.15
C LYS A 200 -16.06 9.50 14.26
N LYS A 201 -15.47 10.69 14.27
CA LYS A 201 -14.18 10.97 13.57
C LYS A 201 -12.98 10.39 14.35
N GLU A 202 -12.99 9.08 14.58
CA GLU A 202 -11.93 8.33 15.27
C GLU A 202 -11.43 7.18 14.40
N PRO A 203 -10.13 6.86 14.43
CA PRO A 203 -9.59 5.77 13.60
C PRO A 203 -10.04 4.41 14.11
N LEU A 204 -10.83 3.69 13.33
CA LEU A 204 -11.17 2.31 13.62
C LEU A 204 -9.94 1.38 13.49
N MET A 205 -10.06 0.13 13.98
CA MET A 205 -8.95 -0.82 14.07
C MET A 205 -8.37 -1.18 12.69
N GLY A 206 -7.04 -1.15 12.55
CA GLY A 206 -6.34 -1.48 11.31
C GLY A 206 -6.57 -2.91 10.81
N LYS A 207 -6.85 -3.87 11.70
CA LYS A 207 -7.09 -5.28 11.34
C LYS A 207 -8.29 -5.51 10.40
N TYR A 208 -9.18 -4.54 10.28
CA TYR A 208 -10.35 -4.59 9.40
C TYR A 208 -10.09 -3.88 8.06
N LEU A 209 -8.92 -3.25 7.89
CA LEU A 209 -8.51 -2.56 6.68
C LEU A 209 -7.58 -3.44 5.85
N THR A 210 -7.84 -3.50 4.55
CA THR A 210 -6.97 -4.17 3.58
C THR A 210 -6.67 -3.22 2.42
N LEU A 211 -5.39 -3.07 2.09
CA LEU A 211 -4.97 -2.48 0.82
C LEU A 211 -5.25 -3.52 -0.27
N GLU A 212 -6.27 -3.26 -1.08
CA GLU A 212 -6.76 -4.22 -2.06
C GLU A 212 -5.90 -4.23 -3.31
N LYS A 213 -5.61 -3.03 -3.86
CA LYS A 213 -4.93 -2.92 -5.13
C LYS A 213 -4.17 -1.61 -5.30
N ILE A 214 -3.09 -1.66 -6.08
CA ILE A 214 -2.31 -0.52 -6.54
C ILE A 214 -2.55 -0.33 -8.04
N TYR A 215 -2.90 0.88 -8.43
CA TYR A 215 -3.03 1.28 -9.84
C TYR A 215 -1.81 2.10 -10.24
N LEU A 216 -1.08 1.60 -11.24
CA LEU A 216 0.07 2.28 -11.81
C LEU A 216 -0.38 3.22 -12.93
N LYS A 217 0.31 4.34 -13.11
CA LYS A 217 0.14 5.23 -14.27
C LYS A 217 0.39 4.46 -15.58
N SER A 218 -0.21 4.93 -16.67
CA SER A 218 -0.15 4.27 -17.99
C SER A 218 1.27 4.01 -18.47
N GLU A 219 2.20 4.91 -18.17
CA GLU A 219 3.63 4.80 -18.51
C GLU A 219 4.30 3.54 -17.94
N MET A 220 3.77 3.01 -16.84
CA MET A 220 4.28 1.81 -16.18
C MET A 220 3.53 0.52 -16.55
N LYS A 221 2.42 0.63 -17.28
CA LYS A 221 1.59 -0.55 -17.65
C LYS A 221 2.15 -1.33 -18.83
N ASN A 222 3.01 -0.68 -19.63
CA ASN A 222 3.54 -1.21 -20.90
C ASN A 222 5.03 -1.61 -20.80
N ILE A 223 5.53 -1.82 -19.60
CA ILE A 223 6.92 -2.23 -19.33
C ILE A 223 6.96 -3.68 -18.88
#